data_5c7587bf761dbd421c611c1d3dc166cf
#
_entry.id   5c7587bf761dbd421c611c1d3dc166cf
#
_cell.length_a   1.000
_cell.length_b   1.000
_cell.length_c   1.000
_cell.angle_alpha   90.00
_cell.angle_beta   90.00
_cell.angle_gamma   90.00
#
_symmetry.space_group_name_H-M   'P 1'
#
loop_
_entity.id
_entity.type
_entity.pdbx_description
1 polymer ?
#
loop_
_entity_poly.entity_id
_entity_poly.type
_entity_poly.pdbx_seq_one_letter_code
_entity_poly.pdbx_strand_id
1 'polypeptide(L)'
;MTAVDFSAAMLERARAKPGAKAVTFVQHDAAKPFPLESAAFDRVFCCLVLDHISELDTFFRELRRLCRPTGCVVVSVMHPAMSLRGVQARFIDPGTGRRISPAGHAHQMSDYLMAAVRAGLKLERVSEHAADAALVARSSRAEKYLGWPMLLLMKLVPGGPGDYSPA
;
A
#
# COMPACT_ATOMS: atom_id res chain seq x y z
N MET A 1 2.89 12.02 13.67
CA MET A 1 2.62 10.96 12.66
C MET A 1 1.29 10.31 12.98
N THR A 2 0.47 9.99 11.96
CA THR A 2 -0.79 9.25 12.14
C THR A 2 -0.66 7.89 11.44
N ALA A 3 -1.05 6.82 12.10
CA ALA A 3 -1.10 5.47 11.55
C ALA A 3 -2.54 4.97 11.55
N VAL A 4 -2.95 4.39 10.42
CA VAL A 4 -4.32 3.90 10.22
C VAL A 4 -4.26 2.41 9.88
N ASP A 5 -5.09 1.62 10.54
CA ASP A 5 -5.27 0.19 10.23
C ASP A 5 -6.70 -0.20 10.63
N PHE A 6 -7.31 -1.15 9.92
CA PHE A 6 -8.64 -1.65 10.30
C PHE A 6 -8.57 -2.65 11.47
N SER A 7 -7.42 -3.31 11.65
CA SER A 7 -7.21 -4.35 12.65
C SER A 7 -6.80 -3.77 14.00
N ALA A 8 -7.67 -3.86 14.99
CA ALA A 8 -7.35 -3.48 16.38
C ALA A 8 -6.09 -4.20 16.89
N ALA A 9 -5.94 -5.50 16.58
CA ALA A 9 -4.79 -6.29 17.00
C ALA A 9 -3.46 -5.81 16.36
N MET A 10 -3.50 -5.33 15.11
CA MET A 10 -2.31 -4.73 14.46
C MET A 10 -1.96 -3.39 15.11
N LEU A 11 -2.95 -2.57 15.42
CA LEU A 11 -2.74 -1.30 16.13
C LEU A 11 -2.17 -1.53 17.55
N GLU A 12 -2.63 -2.53 18.27
CA GLU A 12 -2.07 -2.88 19.59
C GLU A 12 -0.61 -3.29 19.48
N ARG A 13 -0.26 -4.14 18.51
CA ARG A 13 1.13 -4.52 18.25
C ARG A 13 1.99 -3.31 17.88
N ALA A 14 1.44 -2.38 17.10
CA ALA A 14 2.13 -1.16 16.73
C ALA A 14 2.36 -0.24 17.94
N ARG A 15 1.37 -0.10 18.82
CA ARG A 15 1.49 0.67 20.08
C ARG A 15 2.56 0.13 21.03
N ALA A 16 2.82 -1.17 20.98
CA ALA A 16 3.86 -1.81 21.79
C ALA A 16 5.30 -1.57 21.26
N LYS A 17 5.46 -0.95 20.08
CA LYS A 17 6.79 -0.72 19.50
C LYS A 17 7.47 0.51 20.11
N PRO A 18 8.82 0.53 20.22
CA PRO A 18 9.56 1.74 20.57
C PRO A 18 9.17 2.92 19.66
N GLY A 19 9.00 4.09 20.25
CA GLY A 19 8.62 5.32 19.52
C GLY A 19 7.12 5.47 19.25
N ALA A 20 6.28 4.50 19.59
CA ALA A 20 4.83 4.54 19.37
C ALA A 20 4.13 5.74 20.04
N LYS A 21 4.71 6.29 21.12
CA LYS A 21 4.17 7.47 21.83
C LYS A 21 4.06 8.73 20.94
N ALA A 22 4.85 8.81 19.85
CA ALA A 22 4.81 9.92 18.90
C ALA A 22 3.81 9.68 17.75
N VAL A 23 3.00 8.61 17.82
CA VAL A 23 2.08 8.20 16.76
C VAL A 23 0.64 8.25 17.27
N THR A 24 -0.22 8.94 16.53
CA THR A 24 -1.67 8.83 16.69
C THR A 24 -2.17 7.62 15.92
N PHE A 25 -2.82 6.67 16.59
CA PHE A 25 -3.35 5.46 15.99
C PHE A 25 -4.85 5.59 15.79
N VAL A 26 -5.31 5.38 14.57
CA VAL A 26 -6.72 5.44 14.16
C VAL A 26 -7.14 4.07 13.65
N GLN A 27 -8.15 3.46 14.27
CA GLN A 27 -8.77 2.27 13.71
C GLN A 27 -9.79 2.68 12.66
N HIS A 28 -9.54 2.31 11.41
CA HIS A 28 -10.40 2.70 10.29
C HIS A 28 -10.25 1.74 9.11
N ASP A 29 -11.36 1.51 8.42
CA ASP A 29 -11.41 0.74 7.18
C ASP A 29 -10.99 1.62 6.00
N ALA A 30 -9.84 1.32 5.41
CA ALA A 30 -9.26 2.08 4.32
C ALA A 30 -10.10 2.06 3.02
N ALA A 31 -11.10 1.19 2.91
CA ALA A 31 -12.07 1.21 1.81
C ALA A 31 -13.10 2.37 1.95
N LYS A 32 -13.08 3.09 3.07
CA LYS A 32 -13.96 4.24 3.37
C LYS A 32 -13.16 5.54 3.40
N PRO A 33 -13.81 6.70 3.18
CA PRO A 33 -13.15 8.00 3.33
C PRO A 33 -12.48 8.14 4.70
N PHE A 34 -11.21 8.56 4.73
CA PHE A 34 -10.47 8.68 5.98
C PHE A 34 -11.01 9.83 6.85
N PRO A 35 -11.22 9.62 8.17
CA PRO A 35 -11.63 10.64 9.12
C PRO A 35 -10.45 11.57 9.49
N LEU A 36 -9.80 12.10 8.47
CA LEU A 36 -8.60 12.94 8.55
C LEU A 36 -8.78 14.16 7.66
N GLU A 37 -8.19 15.28 8.06
CA GLU A 37 -8.30 16.54 7.33
C GLU A 37 -7.57 16.49 5.98
N SER A 38 -8.09 17.24 5.02
CA SER A 38 -7.46 17.41 3.71
C SER A 38 -6.15 18.19 3.83
N ALA A 39 -5.17 17.88 2.99
CA ALA A 39 -3.87 18.54 2.93
C ALA A 39 -3.17 18.62 4.31
N ALA A 40 -3.36 17.60 5.16
CA ALA A 40 -2.78 17.60 6.50
C ALA A 40 -1.35 17.03 6.54
N PHE A 41 -0.94 16.26 5.53
CA PHE A 41 0.30 15.50 5.57
C PHE A 41 1.26 15.87 4.44
N ASP A 42 2.53 16.08 4.78
CA ASP A 42 3.60 16.26 3.79
C ASP A 42 3.98 14.95 3.11
N ARG A 43 3.75 13.83 3.79
CA ARG A 43 4.04 12.49 3.28
C ARG A 43 2.93 11.52 3.68
N VAL A 44 2.41 10.82 2.70
CA VAL A 44 1.41 9.76 2.88
C VAL A 44 2.04 8.45 2.44
N PHE A 45 2.04 7.45 3.32
CA PHE A 45 2.57 6.12 3.02
C PHE A 45 1.42 5.12 3.00
N CYS A 46 1.31 4.35 1.92
CA CYS A 46 0.42 3.21 1.79
C CYS A 46 1.25 1.96 1.51
N CYS A 47 1.35 1.07 2.49
CA CYS A 47 2.26 -0.07 2.42
C CYS A 47 1.50 -1.39 2.48
N LEU A 48 1.50 -2.16 1.36
CA LEU A 48 0.91 -3.49 1.25
C LEU A 48 -0.58 -3.54 1.64
N VAL A 49 -1.35 -2.55 1.19
CA VAL A 49 -2.79 -2.42 1.47
C VAL A 49 -3.63 -2.58 0.20
N LEU A 50 -3.09 -2.21 -0.98
CA LEU A 50 -3.88 -2.11 -2.21
C LEU A 50 -4.49 -3.45 -2.66
N ASP A 51 -3.89 -4.57 -2.30
CA ASP A 51 -4.44 -5.90 -2.57
C ASP A 51 -5.78 -6.15 -1.85
N HIS A 52 -6.13 -5.30 -0.86
CA HIS A 52 -7.37 -5.39 -0.09
C HIS A 52 -8.39 -4.31 -0.49
N ILE A 53 -8.07 -3.45 -1.45
CA ILE A 53 -8.92 -2.35 -1.89
C ILE A 53 -9.53 -2.70 -3.25
N SER A 54 -10.86 -2.78 -3.35
CA SER A 54 -11.55 -3.00 -4.62
C SER A 54 -11.58 -1.74 -5.48
N GLU A 55 -11.87 -0.58 -4.87
CA GLU A 55 -12.12 0.69 -5.54
C GLU A 55 -10.89 1.59 -5.51
N LEU A 56 -9.90 1.28 -6.36
CA LEU A 56 -8.62 2.00 -6.41
C LEU A 56 -8.78 3.49 -6.67
N ASP A 57 -9.69 3.89 -7.56
CA ASP A 57 -9.90 5.30 -7.91
C ASP A 57 -10.32 6.13 -6.70
N THR A 58 -11.24 5.60 -5.89
CA THR A 58 -11.69 6.26 -4.67
C THR A 58 -10.58 6.32 -3.64
N PHE A 59 -9.83 5.24 -3.50
CA PHE A 59 -8.72 5.17 -2.56
C PHE A 59 -7.59 6.15 -2.92
N PHE A 60 -7.16 6.21 -4.18
CA PHE A 60 -6.12 7.15 -4.62
C PHE A 60 -6.58 8.60 -4.50
N ARG A 61 -7.88 8.93 -4.74
CA ARG A 61 -8.41 10.26 -4.46
C ARG A 61 -8.30 10.64 -2.98
N GLU A 62 -8.53 9.70 -2.08
CA GLU A 62 -8.32 9.92 -0.65
C GLU A 62 -6.85 10.15 -0.29
N LEU A 63 -5.92 9.34 -0.82
CA LEU A 63 -4.49 9.59 -0.62
C LEU A 63 -4.08 10.98 -1.13
N ARG A 64 -4.61 11.38 -2.32
CA ARG A 64 -4.39 12.72 -2.88
C ARG A 64 -4.96 13.81 -1.99
N ARG A 65 -6.18 13.62 -1.46
CA ARG A 65 -6.85 14.57 -0.57
C ARG A 65 -6.04 14.83 0.71
N LEU A 66 -5.51 13.77 1.31
CA LEU A 66 -4.73 13.85 2.55
C LEU A 66 -3.36 14.52 2.35
N CYS A 67 -2.79 14.39 1.17
CA CYS A 67 -1.45 14.91 0.84
C CYS A 67 -1.50 16.41 0.55
N ARG A 68 -0.58 17.17 1.15
CA ARG A 68 -0.37 18.59 0.83
C ARG A 68 0.04 18.75 -0.64
N PRO A 69 -0.25 19.91 -1.27
CA PRO A 69 0.16 20.17 -2.65
C PRO A 69 1.66 20.00 -2.92
N THR A 70 2.50 20.30 -1.93
CA THR A 70 3.97 20.17 -1.99
C THR A 70 4.48 18.84 -1.42
N GLY A 71 3.58 17.95 -1.03
CA GLY A 71 3.90 16.66 -0.41
C GLY A 71 4.11 15.53 -1.42
N CYS A 72 4.21 14.32 -0.91
CA CYS A 72 4.27 13.12 -1.73
C CYS A 72 3.49 11.95 -1.12
N VAL A 73 3.05 11.06 -1.99
CA VAL A 73 2.42 9.78 -1.66
C VAL A 73 3.37 8.67 -2.07
N VAL A 74 3.70 7.77 -1.15
CA VAL A 74 4.52 6.59 -1.42
C VAL A 74 3.65 5.36 -1.24
N VAL A 75 3.59 4.55 -2.27
CA VAL A 75 2.79 3.33 -2.30
C VAL A 75 3.70 2.15 -2.54
N SER A 76 3.59 1.13 -1.70
CA SER A 76 4.16 -0.17 -1.97
C SER A 76 3.08 -1.24 -2.01
N VAL A 77 3.18 -2.15 -2.97
CA VAL A 77 2.22 -3.23 -3.16
C VAL A 77 2.98 -4.51 -3.57
N MET A 78 2.43 -5.65 -3.22
CA MET A 78 2.92 -6.90 -3.78
C MET A 78 2.86 -6.82 -5.31
N HIS A 79 3.96 -7.15 -5.98
CA HIS A 79 4.03 -6.99 -7.42
C HIS A 79 2.94 -7.82 -8.12
N PRO A 80 2.21 -7.28 -9.12
CA PRO A 80 1.13 -8.00 -9.82
C PRO A 80 1.55 -9.37 -10.38
N ALA A 81 2.81 -9.53 -10.79
CA ALA A 81 3.36 -10.81 -11.23
C ALA A 81 3.23 -11.92 -10.17
N MET A 82 3.19 -11.57 -8.88
CA MET A 82 3.00 -12.54 -7.80
C MET A 82 1.59 -13.11 -7.81
N SER A 83 0.58 -12.28 -8.12
CA SER A 83 -0.81 -12.74 -8.27
C SER A 83 -0.97 -13.67 -9.47
N LEU A 84 -0.29 -13.40 -10.59
CA LEU A 84 -0.26 -14.29 -11.76
C LEU A 84 0.36 -15.64 -11.43
N ARG A 85 1.27 -15.69 -10.46
CA ARG A 85 1.87 -16.93 -9.94
C ARG A 85 1.00 -17.63 -8.88
N GLY A 86 -0.19 -17.14 -8.60
CA GLY A 86 -1.09 -17.68 -7.57
C GLY A 86 -0.62 -17.41 -6.12
N VAL A 87 0.27 -16.43 -5.94
CA VAL A 87 0.71 -16.03 -4.60
C VAL A 87 -0.28 -15.03 -4.04
N GLN A 88 -0.83 -15.37 -2.87
CA GLN A 88 -1.75 -14.52 -2.12
C GLN A 88 -1.29 -14.41 -0.67
N ALA A 89 -1.68 -13.33 -0.01
CA ALA A 89 -1.51 -13.19 1.43
C ALA A 89 -2.19 -14.35 2.15
N ARG A 90 -1.49 -14.96 3.10
CA ARG A 90 -2.03 -16.05 3.91
C ARG A 90 -1.33 -16.11 5.26
N PHE A 91 -2.05 -16.51 6.28
CA PHE A 91 -1.50 -16.74 7.61
C PHE A 91 -2.17 -17.96 8.24
N ILE A 92 -1.56 -18.46 9.29
CA ILE A 92 -2.15 -19.51 10.13
C ILE A 92 -2.79 -18.80 11.31
N ASP A 93 -4.08 -19.00 11.49
CA ASP A 93 -4.80 -18.52 12.66
C ASP A 93 -4.27 -19.24 13.91
N PRO A 94 -3.69 -18.52 14.88
CA PRO A 94 -3.10 -19.13 16.06
C PRO A 94 -4.13 -19.80 16.97
N GLY A 95 -5.40 -19.40 16.91
CA GLY A 95 -6.46 -19.99 17.72
C GLY A 95 -6.99 -21.31 17.18
N THR A 96 -7.04 -21.45 15.86
CA THR A 96 -7.65 -22.63 15.20
C THR A 96 -6.66 -23.49 14.43
N GLY A 97 -5.41 -23.04 14.24
CA GLY A 97 -4.40 -23.70 13.39
C GLY A 97 -4.75 -23.71 11.90
N ARG A 98 -5.87 -23.11 11.50
CA ARG A 98 -6.32 -23.11 10.11
C ARG A 98 -5.56 -22.05 9.29
N ARG A 99 -5.28 -22.39 8.02
CA ARG A 99 -4.78 -21.42 7.06
C ARG A 99 -5.91 -20.51 6.61
N ILE A 100 -5.73 -19.20 6.79
CA ILE A 100 -6.65 -18.17 6.35
C ILE A 100 -5.98 -17.41 5.22
N SER A 101 -6.72 -17.24 4.11
CA SER A 101 -6.35 -16.34 3.02
C SER A 101 -7.38 -15.22 3.03
N PRO A 102 -6.98 -13.98 3.39
CA PRO A 102 -7.87 -12.84 3.28
C PRO A 102 -8.33 -12.66 1.83
N ALA A 103 -9.54 -12.14 1.65
CA ALA A 103 -9.98 -11.72 0.33
C ALA A 103 -9.01 -10.67 -0.22
N GLY A 104 -8.61 -10.83 -1.47
CA GLY A 104 -7.71 -9.92 -2.15
C GLY A 104 -8.20 -9.69 -3.58
N HIS A 105 -7.82 -8.53 -4.12
CA HIS A 105 -8.13 -8.12 -5.49
C HIS A 105 -6.85 -8.21 -6.33
N ALA A 106 -6.91 -8.94 -7.44
CA ALA A 106 -5.80 -9.05 -8.38
C ALA A 106 -5.82 -7.87 -9.35
N HIS A 107 -5.20 -6.78 -8.96
CA HIS A 107 -5.01 -5.62 -9.82
C HIS A 107 -3.79 -5.77 -10.72
N GLN A 108 -3.85 -5.16 -11.89
CA GLN A 108 -2.71 -5.03 -12.80
C GLN A 108 -1.87 -3.79 -12.43
N MET A 109 -0.62 -3.72 -12.91
CA MET A 109 0.20 -2.51 -12.73
C MET A 109 -0.48 -1.28 -13.33
N SER A 110 -1.12 -1.43 -14.50
CA SER A 110 -1.89 -0.36 -15.16
C SER A 110 -3.01 0.18 -14.29
N ASP A 111 -3.68 -0.67 -13.50
CA ASP A 111 -4.80 -0.25 -12.66
C ASP A 111 -4.32 0.71 -11.57
N TYR A 112 -3.19 0.39 -10.93
CA TYR A 112 -2.57 1.28 -9.94
C TYR A 112 -2.14 2.62 -10.54
N LEU A 113 -1.44 2.57 -11.70
CA LEU A 113 -0.95 3.78 -12.36
C LEU A 113 -2.09 4.68 -12.83
N MET A 114 -3.11 4.09 -13.47
CA MET A 114 -4.23 4.87 -13.98
C MET A 114 -5.14 5.39 -12.87
N ALA A 115 -5.32 4.66 -11.78
CA ALA A 115 -6.04 5.16 -10.61
C ALA A 115 -5.32 6.36 -9.97
N ALA A 116 -3.99 6.31 -9.88
CA ALA A 116 -3.19 7.45 -9.41
C ALA A 116 -3.34 8.67 -10.32
N VAL A 117 -3.24 8.47 -11.64
CA VAL A 117 -3.40 9.54 -12.65
C VAL A 117 -4.81 10.16 -12.57
N ARG A 118 -5.87 9.33 -12.54
CA ARG A 118 -7.26 9.81 -12.41
C ARG A 118 -7.53 10.54 -11.09
N ALA A 119 -6.75 10.24 -10.05
CA ALA A 119 -6.79 10.97 -8.78
C ALA A 119 -6.03 12.31 -8.80
N GLY A 120 -5.42 12.70 -9.93
CA GLY A 120 -4.61 13.91 -10.04
C GLY A 120 -3.24 13.79 -9.39
N LEU A 121 -2.69 12.56 -9.31
CA LEU A 121 -1.33 12.29 -8.88
C LEU A 121 -0.45 12.05 -10.10
N LYS A 122 0.77 12.58 -10.07
CA LYS A 122 1.82 12.33 -11.08
C LYS A 122 2.79 11.29 -10.57
N LEU A 123 3.19 10.38 -11.44
CA LEU A 123 4.25 9.43 -11.16
C LEU A 123 5.61 10.16 -11.20
N GLU A 124 6.27 10.28 -10.05
CA GLU A 124 7.62 10.80 -9.96
C GLU A 124 8.65 9.67 -10.10
N ARG A 125 8.36 8.51 -9.52
CA ARG A 125 9.24 7.34 -9.58
C ARG A 125 8.44 6.05 -9.45
N VAL A 126 8.83 5.05 -10.23
CA VAL A 126 8.41 3.66 -10.06
C VAL A 126 9.63 2.77 -10.00
N SER A 127 9.60 1.74 -9.18
CA SER A 127 10.65 0.71 -9.13
C SER A 127 10.05 -0.64 -8.79
N GLU A 128 10.61 -1.68 -9.39
CA GLU A 128 10.26 -3.06 -9.16
C GLU A 128 11.44 -3.75 -8.44
N HIS A 129 11.13 -4.52 -7.44
CA HIS A 129 12.13 -5.18 -6.61
C HIS A 129 11.93 -6.68 -6.66
N ALA A 130 12.91 -7.37 -7.23
CA ALA A 130 12.92 -8.83 -7.30
C ALA A 130 13.53 -9.45 -6.04
N ALA A 131 13.23 -10.71 -5.80
CA ALA A 131 13.98 -11.51 -4.85
C ALA A 131 15.39 -11.74 -5.41
N ASP A 132 16.38 -11.23 -4.73
CA ASP A 132 17.79 -11.38 -5.06
C ASP A 132 18.52 -12.39 -4.13
N ALA A 133 19.78 -12.67 -4.43
CA ALA A 133 20.59 -13.57 -3.62
C ALA A 133 20.77 -13.08 -2.17
N ALA A 134 20.80 -11.76 -1.95
CA ALA A 134 20.91 -11.20 -0.61
C ALA A 134 19.64 -11.43 0.21
N LEU A 135 18.46 -11.33 -0.40
CA LEU A 135 17.18 -11.66 0.24
C LEU A 135 17.11 -13.16 0.56
N VAL A 136 17.53 -14.01 -0.39
CA VAL A 136 17.56 -15.48 -0.18
C VAL A 136 18.48 -15.87 0.96
N ALA A 137 19.66 -15.27 1.06
CA ALA A 137 20.61 -15.52 2.17
C ALA A 137 20.00 -15.14 3.54
N ARG A 138 19.10 -14.14 3.59
CA ARG A 138 18.41 -13.72 4.82
C ARG A 138 17.12 -14.50 5.09
N SER A 139 16.53 -15.09 4.06
CA SER A 139 15.26 -15.83 4.17
C SER A 139 15.18 -16.90 3.08
N SER A 140 15.40 -18.16 3.45
CA SER A 140 15.30 -19.31 2.54
C SER A 140 13.91 -19.43 1.88
N ARG A 141 12.87 -18.85 2.49
CA ARG A 141 11.52 -18.80 1.89
C ARG A 141 11.48 -18.00 0.60
N ALA A 142 12.44 -17.09 0.38
CA ALA A 142 12.53 -16.28 -0.84
C ALA A 142 13.16 -17.02 -2.02
N GLU A 143 13.86 -18.16 -1.79
CA GLU A 143 14.59 -18.91 -2.82
C GLU A 143 13.73 -19.27 -4.03
N LYS A 144 12.51 -19.74 -3.80
CA LYS A 144 11.55 -20.08 -4.86
C LYS A 144 11.08 -18.87 -5.70
N TYR A 145 11.44 -17.67 -5.28
CA TYR A 145 11.10 -16.41 -5.96
C TYR A 145 12.35 -15.70 -6.53
N LEU A 146 13.52 -16.34 -6.47
CA LEU A 146 14.75 -15.74 -6.98
C LEU A 146 14.56 -15.24 -8.42
N GLY A 147 14.91 -13.97 -8.66
CA GLY A 147 14.70 -13.29 -9.94
C GLY A 147 13.27 -12.82 -10.22
N TRP A 148 12.28 -13.15 -9.37
CA TRP A 148 10.91 -12.69 -9.56
C TRP A 148 10.66 -11.34 -8.90
N PRO A 149 9.94 -10.43 -9.59
CA PRO A 149 9.53 -9.16 -8.99
C PRO A 149 8.51 -9.44 -7.88
N MET A 150 8.84 -9.01 -6.67
CA MET A 150 8.02 -9.25 -5.48
C MET A 150 7.32 -7.99 -4.98
N LEU A 151 7.93 -6.83 -5.19
CA LEU A 151 7.44 -5.56 -4.69
C LEU A 151 7.45 -4.53 -5.82
N LEU A 152 6.34 -3.82 -5.96
CA LEU A 152 6.23 -2.60 -6.75
C LEU A 152 6.21 -1.42 -5.79
N LEU A 153 7.06 -0.42 -6.03
CA LEU A 153 7.11 0.82 -5.27
C LEU A 153 6.86 2.00 -6.20
N MET A 154 5.95 2.88 -5.81
CA MET A 154 5.61 4.09 -6.53
C MET A 154 5.76 5.31 -5.61
N LYS A 155 6.44 6.35 -6.08
CA LYS A 155 6.41 7.68 -5.49
C LYS A 155 5.59 8.59 -6.41
N LEU A 156 4.57 9.18 -5.84
CA LEU A 156 3.60 10.01 -6.52
C LEU A 156 3.63 11.41 -5.89
N VAL A 157 3.40 12.42 -6.70
CA VAL A 157 3.27 13.81 -6.24
C VAL A 157 1.94 14.40 -6.72
N PRO A 158 1.33 15.30 -5.95
CA PRO A 158 0.15 16.00 -6.42
C PRO A 158 0.41 16.74 -7.72
N GLY A 159 -0.42 16.48 -8.73
CA GLY A 159 -0.42 17.22 -10.00
C GLY A 159 -0.93 18.66 -9.83
N GLY A 160 -0.50 19.54 -10.71
CA GLY A 160 -1.02 20.89 -10.82
C GLY A 160 -2.41 20.96 -11.51
N PRO A 161 -3.07 22.12 -11.43
CA PRO A 161 -4.29 22.35 -12.21
C PRO A 161 -4.01 22.16 -13.70
N GLY A 162 -4.75 21.27 -14.37
CA GLY A 162 -4.65 21.03 -15.81
C GLY A 162 -3.71 19.90 -16.24
N ASP A 163 -3.04 19.22 -15.30
CA ASP A 163 -2.10 18.13 -15.63
C ASP A 163 -2.77 16.85 -16.13
N TYR A 164 -4.07 16.69 -15.91
CA TYR A 164 -4.87 15.58 -16.42
C TYR A 164 -6.25 16.10 -16.85
N SER A 165 -6.56 16.00 -18.15
CA SER A 165 -7.90 16.10 -18.69
C SER A 165 -8.31 14.71 -19.14
N PRO A 166 -9.34 14.09 -18.56
CA PRO A 166 -9.87 12.85 -19.11
C PRO A 166 -10.40 13.15 -20.52
N ALA A 167 -9.93 12.38 -21.51
CA ALA A 167 -10.50 12.39 -22.84
C ALA A 167 -11.91 11.79 -22.84
#